data_903601102959f6da496008493e6a1240
#
_entry.id   903601102959f6da496008493e6a1240
#
_cell.length_a   1.000
_cell.length_b   1.000
_cell.length_c   1.000
_cell.angle_alpha   90.00
_cell.angle_beta   90.00
_cell.angle_gamma   90.00
#
_symmetry.space_group_name_H-M   'P 1'
#
loop_
_entity.id
_entity.type
_entity.pdbx_description
1 polymer ?
#
loop_
_entity_poly.entity_id
_entity_poly.type
_entity_poly.pdbx_seq_one_letter_code
_entity_poly.pdbx_strand_id
1 'polypeptide(L)'
;MSTIDYLELKRLIKLKKNIVKAIPMPPISLKKGPVAIFPKDKKVKNFFNKIGTTIEIKDEKLSKNFWTISGTMASFYELLNVLTSWLIKEKVNKRDAQKYVTHLYSALAQLAASNTSKSLKHLVEEQTPGGLNWQGVNELKKLGYYKLLEKSLRNIYKRL
;
A
#
# COMPACT_ATOMS: atom_id res chain seq x y z
N MET A 1 -4.17 -13.14 12.45
CA MET A 1 -4.64 -14.20 11.51
C MET A 1 -4.01 -14.15 10.11
N SER A 2 -3.23 -13.14 9.77
CA SER A 2 -2.50 -13.11 8.48
C SER A 2 -1.42 -14.19 8.36
N THR A 3 -0.87 -14.64 9.48
CA THR A 3 0.18 -15.66 9.59
C THR A 3 -0.31 -17.11 9.55
N ILE A 4 -1.61 -17.36 9.72
CA ILE A 4 -2.19 -18.71 9.61
C ILE A 4 -2.39 -19.04 8.14
N ASP A 5 -1.81 -20.15 7.66
CA ASP A 5 -2.02 -20.59 6.29
C ASP A 5 -3.44 -21.16 6.07
N TYR A 6 -3.84 -21.33 4.82
CA TYR A 6 -5.18 -21.76 4.47
C TYR A 6 -5.46 -23.22 4.87
N LEU A 7 -4.46 -24.10 4.82
CA LEU A 7 -4.62 -25.49 5.22
C LEU A 7 -4.79 -25.62 6.73
N GLU A 8 -4.01 -24.84 7.49
CA GLU A 8 -4.16 -24.74 8.93
C GLU A 8 -5.54 -24.17 9.31
N LEU A 9 -5.96 -23.09 8.63
CA LEU A 9 -7.29 -22.51 8.82
C LEU A 9 -8.40 -23.53 8.60
N LYS A 10 -8.30 -24.37 7.56
CA LYS A 10 -9.23 -25.47 7.29
C LYS A 10 -9.24 -26.53 8.38
N ARG A 11 -8.10 -26.80 9.02
CA ARG A 11 -8.03 -27.74 10.14
C ARG A 11 -8.70 -27.21 11.40
N LEU A 12 -8.53 -25.91 11.67
CA LEU A 12 -9.06 -25.23 12.85
C LEU A 12 -10.58 -25.01 12.79
N ILE A 13 -11.14 -24.82 11.59
CA ILE A 13 -12.56 -24.56 11.40
C ILE A 13 -13.32 -25.88 11.21
N LYS A 14 -14.24 -26.21 12.14
CA LYS A 14 -15.05 -27.44 12.09
C LYS A 14 -15.98 -27.50 10.88
N LEU A 15 -16.56 -26.38 10.48
CA LEU A 15 -17.40 -26.27 9.26
C LEU A 15 -16.51 -26.06 8.05
N LYS A 16 -16.31 -27.13 7.27
CA LYS A 16 -15.33 -27.18 6.15
C LYS A 16 -15.85 -26.65 4.80
N LYS A 17 -17.04 -26.04 4.75
CA LYS A 17 -17.63 -25.57 3.49
C LYS A 17 -17.30 -24.09 3.26
N ASN A 18 -16.80 -23.80 2.05
CA ASN A 18 -16.64 -22.43 1.52
C ASN A 18 -15.84 -21.47 2.43
N ILE A 19 -14.71 -21.93 2.94
CA ILE A 19 -13.78 -21.08 3.68
C ILE A 19 -13.02 -20.19 2.72
N VAL A 20 -13.07 -18.88 2.94
CA VAL A 20 -12.27 -17.89 2.21
C VAL A 20 -11.49 -17.07 3.24
N LYS A 21 -10.18 -17.06 3.08
CA LYS A 21 -9.29 -16.19 3.86
C LYS A 21 -9.35 -14.80 3.25
N ALA A 22 -9.77 -13.81 4.04
CA ALA A 22 -9.82 -12.41 3.62
C ALA A 22 -9.08 -11.54 4.63
N ILE A 23 -8.27 -10.61 4.14
CA ILE A 23 -7.46 -9.75 4.99
C ILE A 23 -7.66 -8.29 4.57
N PRO A 24 -8.63 -7.63 5.21
CA PRO A 24 -8.84 -6.20 5.05
C PRO A 24 -7.72 -5.40 5.74
N MET A 25 -7.33 -4.28 5.14
CA MET A 25 -6.39 -3.33 5.72
C MET A 25 -7.15 -2.24 6.50
N PRO A 26 -6.51 -1.53 7.46
CA PRO A 26 -7.15 -0.48 8.27
C PRO A 26 -7.98 0.55 7.49
N PRO A 27 -7.59 1.01 6.28
CA PRO A 27 -8.39 1.96 5.51
C PRO A 27 -9.79 1.48 5.11
N ILE A 28 -10.12 0.20 5.32
CA ILE A 28 -11.47 -0.34 5.07
C ILE A 28 -12.55 0.36 5.90
N SER A 29 -12.19 0.93 7.04
CA SER A 29 -13.09 1.77 7.85
C SER A 29 -13.61 2.99 7.09
N LEU A 30 -12.87 3.44 6.09
CA LEU A 30 -13.22 4.52 5.18
C LEU A 30 -13.82 4.00 3.85
N LYS A 31 -14.18 2.72 3.78
CA LYS A 31 -14.60 2.02 2.55
C LYS A 31 -13.55 2.12 1.44
N LYS A 32 -12.27 2.07 1.79
CA LYS A 32 -11.11 2.17 0.88
C LYS A 32 -10.06 1.13 1.24
N GLY A 33 -9.13 0.91 0.31
CA GLY A 33 -8.00 0.02 0.51
C GLY A 33 -8.20 -1.40 -0.04
N PRO A 34 -7.12 -2.14 -0.20
CA PRO A 34 -7.15 -3.48 -0.75
C PRO A 34 -7.63 -4.51 0.27
N VAL A 35 -8.40 -5.49 -0.22
CA VAL A 35 -8.76 -6.70 0.51
C VAL A 35 -8.30 -7.90 -0.30
N ALA A 36 -7.22 -8.53 0.13
CA ALA A 36 -6.75 -9.75 -0.50
C ALA A 36 -7.59 -10.95 -0.05
N ILE A 37 -8.06 -11.77 -1.00
CA ILE A 37 -8.84 -12.98 -0.71
C ILE A 37 -8.22 -14.21 -1.35
N PHE A 38 -8.29 -15.36 -0.63
CA PHE A 38 -7.87 -16.68 -1.11
C PHE A 38 -8.71 -17.78 -0.44
N PRO A 39 -9.16 -18.79 -1.17
CA PRO A 39 -9.24 -18.85 -2.63
C PRO A 39 -10.21 -17.81 -3.20
N LYS A 40 -10.20 -17.65 -4.52
CA LYS A 40 -11.15 -16.76 -5.18
C LYS A 40 -12.60 -17.20 -4.92
N ASP A 41 -13.46 -16.26 -4.60
CA ASP A 41 -14.90 -16.49 -4.41
C ASP A 41 -15.69 -15.25 -4.83
N LYS A 42 -16.63 -15.42 -5.75
CA LYS A 42 -17.43 -14.33 -6.32
C LYS A 42 -18.32 -13.63 -5.29
N LYS A 43 -18.88 -14.37 -4.33
CA LYS A 43 -19.77 -13.79 -3.29
C LYS A 43 -18.96 -12.94 -2.32
N VAL A 44 -17.81 -13.47 -1.87
CA VAL A 44 -16.89 -12.77 -0.97
C VAL A 44 -16.29 -11.54 -1.66
N LYS A 45 -15.90 -11.65 -2.94
CA LYS A 45 -15.45 -10.52 -3.75
C LYS A 45 -16.50 -9.42 -3.81
N ASN A 46 -17.74 -9.77 -4.16
CA ASN A 46 -18.84 -8.80 -4.26
C ASN A 46 -19.13 -8.13 -2.91
N PHE A 47 -19.01 -8.87 -1.81
CA PHE A 47 -19.16 -8.31 -0.47
C PHE A 47 -18.07 -7.26 -0.17
N PHE A 48 -16.80 -7.62 -0.34
CA PHE A 48 -15.69 -6.72 -0.03
C PHE A 48 -15.56 -5.55 -1.00
N ASN A 49 -15.99 -5.68 -2.24
CA ASN A 49 -16.02 -4.56 -3.19
C ASN A 49 -16.99 -3.42 -2.78
N LYS A 50 -17.88 -3.65 -1.82
CA LYS A 50 -18.72 -2.59 -1.24
C LYS A 50 -17.97 -1.72 -0.23
N ILE A 51 -16.87 -2.21 0.32
CA ILE A 51 -16.12 -1.58 1.40
C ILE A 51 -14.61 -1.47 1.13
N GLY A 52 -14.15 -1.79 -0.09
CA GLY A 52 -12.75 -1.71 -0.50
C GLY A 52 -12.54 -2.23 -1.90
N THR A 53 -11.30 -2.51 -2.26
CA THR A 53 -10.92 -3.08 -3.57
C THR A 53 -10.44 -4.51 -3.37
N THR A 54 -11.17 -5.50 -3.87
CA THR A 54 -10.82 -6.91 -3.68
C THR A 54 -9.73 -7.34 -4.67
N ILE A 55 -8.69 -7.95 -4.14
CA ILE A 55 -7.60 -8.58 -4.91
C ILE A 55 -7.70 -10.10 -4.75
N GLU A 56 -8.01 -10.81 -5.84
CA GLU A 56 -8.07 -12.27 -5.84
C GLU A 56 -6.68 -12.86 -5.99
N ILE A 57 -6.18 -13.53 -4.96
CA ILE A 57 -4.87 -14.19 -4.99
C ILE A 57 -5.01 -15.56 -5.67
N LYS A 58 -4.18 -15.82 -6.68
CA LYS A 58 -4.23 -17.08 -7.45
C LYS A 58 -3.60 -18.26 -6.70
N ASP A 59 -2.56 -18.00 -5.93
CA ASP A 59 -1.83 -18.97 -5.12
C ASP A 59 -1.58 -18.36 -3.74
N GLU A 60 -1.87 -19.10 -2.68
CA GLU A 60 -1.67 -18.62 -1.31
C GLU A 60 -0.23 -18.19 -1.02
N LYS A 61 0.75 -18.86 -1.62
CA LYS A 61 2.17 -18.49 -1.49
C LYS A 61 2.43 -17.04 -1.87
N LEU A 62 1.65 -16.47 -2.80
CA LEU A 62 1.74 -15.07 -3.19
C LEU A 62 1.20 -14.10 -2.12
N SER A 63 0.43 -14.59 -1.14
CA SER A 63 -0.08 -13.77 -0.03
C SER A 63 1.03 -13.07 0.73
N LYS A 64 2.15 -13.75 0.93
CA LYS A 64 3.35 -13.23 1.60
C LYS A 64 3.87 -11.94 0.94
N ASN A 65 3.81 -11.85 -0.40
CA ASN A 65 4.24 -10.67 -1.14
C ASN A 65 3.35 -9.45 -0.81
N PHE A 66 2.03 -9.64 -0.74
CA PHE A 66 1.09 -8.58 -0.38
C PHE A 66 1.28 -8.13 1.07
N TRP A 67 1.52 -9.07 1.99
CA TRP A 67 1.79 -8.75 3.40
C TRP A 67 3.10 -7.98 3.56
N THR A 68 4.11 -8.30 2.77
CA THR A 68 5.37 -7.55 2.74
C THR A 68 5.12 -6.07 2.45
N ILE A 69 4.34 -5.78 1.42
CA ILE A 69 3.97 -4.40 1.08
C ILE A 69 3.15 -3.75 2.20
N SER A 70 2.21 -4.48 2.80
CA SER A 70 1.42 -3.96 3.93
C SER A 70 2.29 -3.59 5.14
N GLY A 71 3.45 -4.22 5.30
CA GLY A 71 4.43 -3.88 6.34
C GLY A 71 5.08 -2.50 6.18
N THR A 72 4.83 -1.79 5.07
CA THR A 72 5.35 -0.43 4.85
C THR A 72 4.41 0.69 5.31
N MET A 73 3.25 0.38 5.89
CA MET A 73 2.27 1.41 6.30
C MET A 73 2.88 2.44 7.25
N ALA A 74 3.66 2.01 8.25
CA ALA A 74 4.31 2.93 9.17
C ALA A 74 5.36 3.81 8.47
N SER A 75 6.11 3.25 7.50
CA SER A 75 7.08 4.01 6.70
C SER A 75 6.39 5.07 5.83
N PHE A 76 5.19 4.81 5.35
CA PHE A 76 4.38 5.81 4.65
C PHE A 76 3.98 6.96 5.59
N TYR A 77 3.51 6.66 6.82
CA TYR A 77 3.20 7.71 7.79
C TYR A 77 4.44 8.50 8.19
N GLU A 78 5.60 7.85 8.31
CA GLU A 78 6.86 8.55 8.62
C GLU A 78 7.28 9.47 7.46
N LEU A 79 7.11 9.06 6.21
CA LEU A 79 7.31 9.97 5.06
C LEU A 79 6.45 11.24 5.19
N LEU A 80 5.15 11.10 5.48
CA LEU A 80 4.26 12.24 5.67
C LEU A 80 4.69 13.10 6.87
N ASN A 81 5.16 12.46 7.95
CA ASN A 81 5.67 13.14 9.14
C ASN A 81 6.92 13.97 8.83
N VAL A 82 7.88 13.42 8.10
CA VAL A 82 9.10 14.14 7.69
C VAL A 82 8.76 15.37 6.85
N LEU A 83 7.87 15.23 5.85
CA LEU A 83 7.45 16.33 4.99
C LEU A 83 6.70 17.42 5.77
N THR A 84 5.81 17.01 6.67
CA THR A 84 5.08 17.92 7.55
C THR A 84 6.04 18.67 8.48
N SER A 85 6.99 17.96 9.07
CA SER A 85 7.98 18.55 9.96
C SER A 85 8.89 19.54 9.27
N TRP A 86 9.23 19.27 7.99
CA TRP A 86 9.98 20.23 7.17
C TRP A 86 9.20 21.53 6.97
N LEU A 87 7.93 21.46 6.57
CA LEU A 87 7.08 22.65 6.43
C LEU A 87 6.98 23.47 7.75
N ILE A 88 6.88 22.78 8.89
CA ILE A 88 6.82 23.46 10.19
C ILE A 88 8.15 24.19 10.49
N LYS A 89 9.30 23.60 10.16
CA LYS A 89 10.61 24.26 10.28
C LYS A 89 10.69 25.51 9.40
N GLU A 90 10.08 25.48 8.21
CA GLU A 90 9.93 26.61 7.30
C GLU A 90 8.79 27.59 7.70
N LYS A 91 8.36 27.55 8.98
CA LYS A 91 7.38 28.46 9.58
C LYS A 91 5.94 28.33 9.10
N VAL A 92 5.59 27.24 8.40
CA VAL A 92 4.20 26.92 8.08
C VAL A 92 3.47 26.45 9.35
N ASN A 93 2.25 26.91 9.56
CA ASN A 93 1.41 26.49 10.67
C ASN A 93 1.24 24.96 10.66
N LYS A 94 1.34 24.32 11.85
CA LYS A 94 1.28 22.86 12.01
C LYS A 94 0.04 22.23 11.36
N ARG A 95 -1.13 22.83 11.55
CA ARG A 95 -2.40 22.33 11.01
C ARG A 95 -2.42 22.39 9.49
N ASP A 96 -1.94 23.47 8.92
CA ASP A 96 -1.91 23.67 7.46
C ASP A 96 -0.85 22.80 6.81
N ALA A 97 0.32 22.66 7.43
CA ALA A 97 1.38 21.74 6.98
C ALA A 97 0.87 20.30 6.89
N GLN A 98 0.28 19.78 7.95
CA GLN A 98 -0.28 18.43 7.97
C GLN A 98 -1.41 18.26 6.94
N LYS A 99 -2.33 19.24 6.87
CA LYS A 99 -3.43 19.23 5.92
C LYS A 99 -2.92 19.20 4.48
N TYR A 100 -1.97 20.06 4.13
CA TYR A 100 -1.40 20.12 2.78
C TYR A 100 -0.76 18.80 2.39
N VAL A 101 0.15 18.27 3.21
CA VAL A 101 0.87 17.03 2.92
C VAL A 101 -0.09 15.83 2.76
N THR A 102 -1.03 15.67 3.69
CA THR A 102 -1.96 14.53 3.65
C THR A 102 -2.90 14.58 2.46
N HIS A 103 -3.42 15.76 2.10
CA HIS A 103 -4.30 15.92 0.93
C HIS A 103 -3.53 15.73 -0.38
N LEU A 104 -2.30 16.24 -0.50
CA LEU A 104 -1.46 16.05 -1.68
C LEU A 104 -1.23 14.55 -1.94
N TYR A 105 -0.72 13.82 -0.95
CA TYR A 105 -0.41 12.39 -1.12
C TYR A 105 -1.67 11.54 -1.31
N SER A 106 -2.78 11.89 -0.68
CA SER A 106 -4.07 11.25 -0.93
C SER A 106 -4.52 11.43 -2.39
N ALA A 107 -4.43 12.65 -2.91
CA ALA A 107 -4.78 12.96 -4.30
C ALA A 107 -3.88 12.23 -5.30
N LEU A 108 -2.56 12.22 -5.09
CA LEU A 108 -1.61 11.52 -5.94
C LEU A 108 -1.87 10.00 -5.96
N ALA A 109 -2.15 9.39 -4.81
CA ALA A 109 -2.48 7.98 -4.73
C ALA A 109 -3.79 7.65 -5.46
N GLN A 110 -4.81 8.50 -5.35
CA GLN A 110 -6.08 8.35 -6.07
C GLN A 110 -5.87 8.50 -7.59
N LEU A 111 -5.09 9.48 -8.03
CA LEU A 111 -4.75 9.68 -9.43
C LEU A 111 -4.02 8.45 -10.00
N ALA A 112 -3.02 7.94 -9.28
CA ALA A 112 -2.30 6.75 -9.69
C ALA A 112 -3.20 5.51 -9.76
N ALA A 113 -4.15 5.36 -8.83
CA ALA A 113 -5.11 4.25 -8.82
C ALA A 113 -6.18 4.33 -9.92
N SER A 114 -6.58 5.53 -10.33
CA SER A 114 -7.55 5.75 -11.41
C SER A 114 -6.95 5.57 -12.81
N ASN A 115 -5.65 5.76 -12.94
CA ASN A 115 -4.95 5.68 -14.24
C ASN A 115 -4.48 4.25 -14.54
N THR A 116 -5.41 3.39 -14.94
CA THR A 116 -5.11 1.96 -15.21
C THR A 116 -4.39 1.72 -16.54
N SER A 117 -4.34 2.70 -17.43
CA SER A 117 -3.69 2.59 -18.74
C SER A 117 -2.19 2.89 -18.72
N LYS A 118 -1.71 3.63 -17.70
CA LYS A 118 -0.30 3.98 -17.54
C LYS A 118 0.34 3.21 -16.38
N SER A 119 1.57 2.75 -16.56
CA SER A 119 2.33 2.18 -15.43
C SER A 119 2.77 3.28 -14.46
N LEU A 120 3.01 2.93 -13.19
CA LEU A 120 3.60 3.87 -12.22
C LEU A 120 4.96 4.40 -12.69
N LYS A 121 5.72 3.58 -13.42
CA LYS A 121 6.99 3.99 -14.05
C LYS A 121 6.77 5.15 -15.03
N HIS A 122 5.73 5.05 -15.86
CA HIS A 122 5.39 6.12 -16.81
C HIS A 122 5.04 7.43 -16.11
N LEU A 123 4.28 7.38 -14.99
CA LEU A 123 3.96 8.57 -14.19
C LEU A 123 5.21 9.25 -13.61
N VAL A 124 6.27 8.49 -13.36
CA VAL A 124 7.57 9.06 -12.95
C VAL A 124 8.32 9.67 -14.15
N GLU A 125 8.28 9.02 -15.31
CA GLU A 125 9.03 9.41 -16.51
C GLU A 125 8.42 10.62 -17.24
N GLU A 126 7.11 10.84 -17.13
CA GLU A 126 6.42 11.99 -17.74
C GLU A 126 6.68 13.34 -17.04
N GLN A 127 7.44 13.33 -15.95
CA GLN A 127 7.78 14.58 -15.24
C GLN A 127 8.70 15.44 -16.12
N THR A 128 8.45 16.75 -16.12
CA THR A 128 9.21 17.72 -16.91
C THR A 128 10.71 17.63 -16.62
N PRO A 129 11.56 17.35 -17.63
CA PRO A 129 13.01 17.32 -17.45
C PRO A 129 13.52 18.66 -16.87
N GLY A 130 14.37 18.57 -15.84
CA GLY A 130 14.88 19.76 -15.13
C GLY A 130 13.89 20.42 -14.17
N GLY A 131 12.63 19.97 -14.12
CA GLY A 131 11.65 20.46 -13.15
C GLY A 131 11.88 19.92 -11.73
N LEU A 132 11.21 20.51 -10.74
CA LEU A 132 11.38 20.16 -9.31
C LEU A 132 11.06 18.69 -9.01
N ASN A 133 10.03 18.12 -9.62
CA ASN A 133 9.66 16.70 -9.43
C ASN A 133 10.75 15.78 -10.00
N TRP A 134 11.29 16.12 -11.17
CA TRP A 134 12.39 15.39 -11.80
C TRP A 134 13.67 15.46 -10.95
N GLN A 135 14.00 16.65 -10.43
CA GLN A 135 15.13 16.84 -9.52
C GLN A 135 14.97 15.98 -8.26
N GLY A 136 13.83 16.07 -7.57
CA GLY A 136 13.58 15.34 -6.33
C GLY A 136 13.72 13.82 -6.49
N VAL A 137 13.15 13.22 -7.54
CA VAL A 137 13.28 11.78 -7.78
C VAL A 137 14.73 11.36 -8.06
N ASN A 138 15.50 12.18 -8.80
CA ASN A 138 16.87 11.85 -9.13
C ASN A 138 17.82 12.01 -7.93
N GLU A 139 17.61 13.00 -7.09
CA GLU A 139 18.36 13.15 -5.83
C GLU A 139 18.13 11.95 -4.90
N LEU A 140 16.87 11.54 -4.70
CA LEU A 140 16.55 10.36 -3.88
C LEU A 140 17.13 9.07 -4.48
N LYS A 141 17.18 8.94 -5.81
CA LYS A 141 17.86 7.83 -6.48
C LYS A 141 19.37 7.83 -6.19
N LYS A 142 20.03 8.98 -6.31
CA LYS A 142 21.48 9.14 -6.02
C LYS A 142 21.80 8.82 -4.57
N LEU A 143 20.96 9.23 -3.63
CA LEU A 143 21.08 8.93 -2.21
C LEU A 143 20.76 7.46 -1.86
N GLY A 144 20.30 6.66 -2.82
CA GLY A 144 20.01 5.25 -2.62
C GLY A 144 18.69 4.95 -1.91
N TYR A 145 17.81 5.93 -1.73
CA TYR A 145 16.56 5.79 -1.00
C TYR A 145 15.72 4.60 -1.48
N TYR A 146 15.50 4.46 -2.77
CA TYR A 146 14.69 3.37 -3.34
C TYR A 146 15.36 1.99 -3.18
N LYS A 147 16.70 1.92 -3.21
CA LYS A 147 17.45 0.68 -2.91
C LYS A 147 17.33 0.29 -1.43
N LEU A 148 17.33 1.27 -0.52
CA LEU A 148 17.10 1.01 0.91
C LEU A 148 15.67 0.53 1.17
N LEU A 149 14.68 1.09 0.47
CA LEU A 149 13.29 0.61 0.54
C LEU A 149 13.18 -0.85 0.09
N GLU A 150 13.77 -1.23 -1.05
CA GLU A 150 13.80 -2.63 -1.51
C GLU A 150 14.50 -3.56 -0.51
N LYS A 151 15.60 -3.11 0.11
CA LYS A 151 16.28 -3.89 1.15
C LYS A 151 15.38 -4.11 2.36
N SER A 152 14.65 -3.07 2.78
CA SER A 152 13.66 -3.16 3.86
C SER A 152 12.54 -4.16 3.53
N LEU A 153 12.00 -4.13 2.31
CA LEU A 153 11.00 -5.09 1.85
C LEU A 153 11.51 -6.52 1.92
N ARG A 154 12.76 -6.78 1.49
CA ARG A 154 13.38 -8.11 1.61
C ARG A 154 13.50 -8.57 3.07
N ASN A 155 13.81 -7.67 4.00
CA ASN A 155 13.89 -8.00 5.41
C ASN A 155 12.51 -8.30 6.02
N ILE A 156 11.48 -7.53 5.68
CA ILE A 156 10.09 -7.81 6.09
C ILE A 156 9.65 -9.17 5.53
N TYR A 157 9.92 -9.42 4.26
CA TYR A 157 9.58 -10.69 3.60
C TYR A 157 10.20 -11.91 4.29
N LYS A 158 11.45 -11.80 4.77
CA LYS A 158 12.12 -12.90 5.48
C LYS A 158 11.50 -13.21 6.84
N ARG A 159 10.83 -12.25 7.48
CA ARG A 159 10.17 -12.43 8.78
C ARG A 159 8.78 -13.05 8.70
N LEU A 160 8.14 -12.97 7.54
CA LEU A 160 6.83 -13.58 7.26
C LEU A 160 6.98 -15.07 6.89
#